data_747574df0bd5d2f1e05293d79469113b
#
_entry.id   747574df0bd5d2f1e05293d79469113b
#
_cell.length_a   1.000
_cell.length_b   1.000
_cell.length_c   1.000
_cell.angle_alpha   90.00
_cell.angle_beta   90.00
_cell.angle_gamma   90.00
#
_symmetry.space_group_name_H-M   'P 1'
#
loop_
_entity.id
_entity.type
_entity.pdbx_description
1 polymer ?
#
loop_
_entity_poly.entity_id
_entity_poly.type
_entity_poly.pdbx_seq_one_letter_code
_entity_poly.pdbx_strand_id
1 'polypeptide(L)'
;GLGKKLTGASDHESLCALAERGSLSHVDLTIGDISKNDIEKLGSEITAANFANVKDSATDCDLALGVVNMVLQTILTLAVFACKNSSVKKVILTGALTGLRELLPMIELFKTLYPVEFIVPENAAFATAVGAALHSID
;
A
#
# COMPACT_ATOMS: atom_id res chain seq x y z
N GLY A 1 10.59 -5.93 -10.92
CA GLY A 1 10.59 -4.74 -11.79
C GLY A 1 11.21 -3.54 -11.09
N LEU A 2 10.38 -2.54 -10.74
CA LEU A 2 10.85 -1.25 -10.20
C LEU A 2 11.67 -1.41 -8.91
N GLY A 3 11.19 -2.18 -7.94
CA GLY A 3 11.90 -2.45 -6.69
C GLY A 3 13.33 -2.94 -6.92
N LYS A 4 13.50 -3.96 -7.79
CA LYS A 4 14.83 -4.47 -8.16
C LYS A 4 15.74 -3.38 -8.75
N LYS A 5 15.20 -2.50 -9.59
CA LYS A 5 15.97 -1.42 -10.22
C LYS A 5 16.42 -0.35 -9.21
N LEU A 6 15.59 -0.04 -8.24
CA LEU A 6 15.88 1.02 -7.27
C LEU A 6 16.74 0.54 -6.10
N THR A 7 16.55 -0.72 -5.66
CA THR A 7 17.13 -1.22 -4.39
C THR A 7 18.03 -2.45 -4.56
N GLY A 8 18.13 -2.98 -5.78
CA GLY A 8 18.86 -4.24 -6.02
C GLY A 8 18.17 -5.51 -5.48
N ALA A 9 17.00 -5.40 -4.84
CA ALA A 9 16.28 -6.56 -4.29
C ALA A 9 16.00 -7.60 -5.37
N SER A 10 16.39 -8.86 -5.14
CA SER A 10 16.28 -9.92 -6.14
C SER A 10 14.86 -10.46 -6.32
N ASP A 11 14.09 -10.44 -5.24
CA ASP A 11 12.77 -11.05 -5.12
C ASP A 11 11.84 -10.22 -4.24
N HIS A 12 10.61 -10.72 -4.04
CA HIS A 12 9.58 -10.06 -3.23
C HIS A 12 9.96 -10.03 -1.75
N GLU A 13 10.50 -11.12 -1.23
CA GLU A 13 10.83 -11.25 0.19
C GLU A 13 11.94 -10.27 0.60
N SER A 14 13.01 -10.19 -0.21
CA SER A 14 14.09 -9.22 0.02
C SER A 14 13.62 -7.77 -0.07
N LEU A 15 12.68 -7.45 -0.98
CA LEU A 15 12.08 -6.12 -1.07
C LEU A 15 11.27 -5.77 0.19
N CYS A 16 10.46 -6.72 0.70
CA CYS A 16 9.69 -6.53 1.93
C CYS A 16 10.61 -6.34 3.15
N ALA A 17 11.66 -7.15 3.27
CA ALA A 17 12.63 -7.02 4.36
C ALA A 17 13.39 -5.67 4.35
N LEU A 18 13.62 -5.08 3.19
CA LEU A 18 14.14 -3.72 3.07
C LEU A 18 13.07 -2.70 3.51
N ALA A 19 11.86 -2.81 2.99
CA ALA A 19 10.76 -1.87 3.27
C ALA A 19 10.45 -1.75 4.76
N GLU A 20 10.52 -2.85 5.52
CA GLU A 20 10.29 -2.84 6.98
C GLU A 20 11.20 -1.88 7.76
N ARG A 21 12.34 -1.50 7.19
CA ARG A 21 13.35 -0.62 7.82
C ARG A 21 13.38 0.78 7.23
N GLY A 22 12.53 1.05 6.24
CA GLY A 22 12.49 2.32 5.52
C GLY A 22 11.69 3.39 6.23
N SER A 23 11.82 4.62 5.73
CA SER A 23 11.04 5.79 6.13
C SER A 23 10.51 6.53 4.90
N LEU A 24 9.18 6.71 4.80
CA LEU A 24 8.56 7.44 3.70
C LEU A 24 8.97 8.91 3.66
N SER A 25 9.30 9.51 4.81
CA SER A 25 9.74 10.91 4.90
C SER A 25 11.04 11.20 4.13
N HIS A 26 11.77 10.17 3.69
CA HIS A 26 12.98 10.31 2.88
C HIS A 26 12.73 10.20 1.38
N VAL A 27 11.54 9.78 0.96
CA VAL A 27 11.24 9.55 -0.46
C VAL A 27 9.96 10.23 -0.93
N ASP A 28 8.92 10.27 -0.08
CA ASP A 28 7.63 10.82 -0.42
C ASP A 28 7.50 12.27 0.02
N LEU A 29 6.70 13.05 -0.71
CA LEU A 29 6.23 14.34 -0.26
C LEU A 29 5.03 14.10 0.67
N THR A 30 5.13 14.55 1.92
CA THR A 30 4.09 14.35 2.93
C THR A 30 3.17 15.57 3.07
N ILE A 31 2.03 15.38 3.73
CA ILE A 31 1.14 16.50 4.08
C ILE A 31 1.89 17.53 4.94
N GLY A 32 2.74 17.08 5.87
CA GLY A 32 3.55 17.95 6.71
C GLY A 32 4.57 18.80 5.95
N ASP A 33 5.04 18.32 4.78
CA ASP A 33 5.97 19.08 3.94
C ASP A 33 5.28 20.26 3.23
N ILE A 34 3.98 20.14 2.94
CA ILE A 34 3.22 21.14 2.16
C ILE A 34 2.29 22.02 3.01
N SER A 35 1.94 21.60 4.22
CA SER A 35 1.06 22.35 5.12
C SER A 35 1.70 22.56 6.47
N LYS A 36 1.77 23.84 6.90
CA LYS A 36 2.22 24.20 8.25
C LYS A 36 1.13 24.08 9.31
N ASN A 37 -0.12 23.92 8.90
CA ASN A 37 -1.25 23.74 9.78
C ASN A 37 -1.75 22.31 9.71
N ASP A 38 -2.11 21.73 10.84
CA ASP A 38 -2.79 20.44 10.87
C ASP A 38 -4.07 20.52 10.05
N ILE A 39 -4.14 19.69 9.01
CA ILE A 39 -5.36 19.53 8.23
C ILE A 39 -6.21 18.52 9.00
N GLU A 40 -7.40 18.96 9.47
CA GLU A 40 -8.33 18.09 10.18
C GLU A 40 -8.46 16.72 9.47
N LYS A 41 -8.22 15.64 10.22
CA LYS A 41 -8.25 14.23 9.78
C LYS A 41 -7.09 13.73 8.92
N LEU A 42 -6.12 14.57 8.55
CA LEU A 42 -4.95 14.14 7.80
C LEU A 42 -3.69 14.31 8.66
N GLY A 43 -3.08 13.21 9.07
CA GLY A 43 -1.79 13.21 9.77
C GLY A 43 -0.67 13.78 8.89
N SER A 44 0.30 14.46 9.50
CA SER A 44 1.43 15.07 8.78
C SER A 44 2.27 14.08 7.99
N GLU A 45 2.32 12.82 8.43
CA GLU A 45 3.06 11.73 7.79
C GLU A 45 2.36 11.12 6.56
N ILE A 46 1.14 11.52 6.24
CA ILE A 46 0.44 10.97 5.08
C ILE A 46 1.11 11.41 3.79
N THR A 47 1.39 10.47 2.92
CA THR A 47 1.94 10.74 1.59
C THR A 47 0.96 11.55 0.74
N ALA A 48 1.37 12.74 0.32
CA ALA A 48 0.65 13.56 -0.66
C ALA A 48 1.05 13.21 -2.09
N ALA A 49 2.32 12.88 -2.32
CA ALA A 49 2.81 12.45 -3.61
C ALA A 49 3.98 11.46 -3.46
N ASN A 50 3.81 10.27 -4.04
CA ASN A 50 4.83 9.22 -4.00
C ASN A 50 6.09 9.64 -4.77
N PHE A 51 7.26 9.40 -4.19
CA PHE A 51 8.58 9.72 -4.75
C PHE A 51 8.80 11.20 -5.12
N ALA A 52 8.00 12.12 -4.57
CA ALA A 52 8.09 13.53 -4.94
C ALA A 52 9.09 14.33 -4.07
N ASN A 53 9.72 13.70 -3.08
CA ASN A 53 10.70 14.35 -2.19
C ASN A 53 11.85 13.38 -1.84
N VAL A 54 12.43 12.72 -2.85
CA VAL A 54 13.56 11.80 -2.63
C VAL A 54 14.78 12.60 -2.18
N LYS A 55 15.21 12.38 -0.94
CA LYS A 55 16.37 13.05 -0.34
C LYS A 55 17.67 12.38 -0.74
N ASP A 56 18.76 13.13 -0.78
CA ASP A 56 20.10 12.59 -1.04
C ASP A 56 20.52 11.52 -0.02
N SER A 57 19.96 11.58 1.19
CA SER A 57 20.17 10.59 2.26
C SER A 57 19.27 9.37 2.18
N ALA A 58 18.37 9.27 1.19
CA ALA A 58 17.47 8.12 1.03
C ALA A 58 18.28 6.83 0.81
N THR A 59 17.91 5.81 1.56
CA THR A 59 18.52 4.49 1.50
C THR A 59 17.72 3.52 0.65
N ASP A 60 18.28 2.35 0.32
CA ASP A 60 17.56 1.27 -0.36
C ASP A 60 16.31 0.83 0.44
N CYS A 61 16.35 0.92 1.78
CA CYS A 61 15.20 0.65 2.63
C CYS A 61 14.07 1.65 2.41
N ASP A 62 14.39 2.94 2.33
CA ASP A 62 13.43 4.01 2.10
C ASP A 62 12.79 3.89 0.71
N LEU A 63 13.62 3.62 -0.31
CA LEU A 63 13.16 3.38 -1.66
C LEU A 63 12.26 2.15 -1.78
N ALA A 64 12.61 1.06 -1.06
CA ALA A 64 11.78 -0.15 -1.01
C ALA A 64 10.41 0.14 -0.40
N LEU A 65 10.38 0.85 0.74
CA LEU A 65 9.12 1.25 1.38
C LEU A 65 8.29 2.19 0.47
N GLY A 66 8.93 3.14 -0.21
CA GLY A 66 8.28 4.01 -1.18
C GLY A 66 7.60 3.22 -2.31
N VAL A 67 8.26 2.19 -2.85
CA VAL A 67 7.66 1.30 -3.87
C VAL A 67 6.46 0.55 -3.32
N VAL A 68 6.56 -0.02 -2.12
CA VAL A 68 5.46 -0.75 -1.47
C VAL A 68 4.28 0.20 -1.22
N ASN A 69 4.55 1.37 -0.63
CA ASN A 69 3.55 2.40 -0.35
C ASN A 69 2.80 2.83 -1.62
N MET A 70 3.53 3.16 -2.68
CA MET A 70 2.94 3.57 -3.96
C MET A 70 2.00 2.50 -4.53
N VAL A 71 2.40 1.23 -4.50
CA VAL A 71 1.57 0.12 -5.01
C VAL A 71 0.30 -0.04 -4.18
N LEU A 72 0.42 -0.06 -2.86
CA LEU A 72 -0.73 -0.22 -1.96
C LEU A 72 -1.70 0.96 -2.07
N GLN A 73 -1.20 2.21 -2.06
CA GLN A 73 -2.04 3.39 -2.27
C GLN A 73 -2.78 3.34 -3.61
N THR A 74 -2.10 2.93 -4.67
CA THR A 74 -2.72 2.82 -6.00
C THR A 74 -3.87 1.81 -5.98
N ILE A 75 -3.65 0.61 -5.42
CA ILE A 75 -4.67 -0.44 -5.34
C ILE A 75 -5.88 0.03 -4.55
N LEU A 76 -5.66 0.57 -3.34
CA LEU A 76 -6.76 1.00 -2.47
C LEU A 76 -7.51 2.20 -3.07
N THR A 77 -6.80 3.16 -3.68
CA THR A 77 -7.41 4.31 -4.35
C THR A 77 -8.28 3.88 -5.53
N LEU A 78 -7.77 3.00 -6.40
CA LEU A 78 -8.56 2.48 -7.53
C LEU A 78 -9.79 1.70 -7.05
N ALA A 79 -9.68 0.92 -5.98
CA ALA A 79 -10.81 0.23 -5.39
C ALA A 79 -11.87 1.19 -4.85
N VAL A 80 -11.47 2.28 -4.17
CA VAL A 80 -12.38 3.34 -3.73
C VAL A 80 -13.10 3.97 -4.93
N PHE A 81 -12.37 4.32 -5.99
CA PHE A 81 -12.98 4.91 -7.18
C PHE A 81 -13.93 3.95 -7.90
N ALA A 82 -13.61 2.66 -7.95
CA ALA A 82 -14.52 1.64 -8.51
C ALA A 82 -15.85 1.57 -7.74
N CYS A 83 -15.82 1.81 -6.43
CA CYS A 83 -17.01 1.81 -5.58
C CYS A 83 -17.81 3.13 -5.64
N LYS A 84 -17.20 4.23 -6.09
CA LYS A 84 -17.75 5.60 -5.94
C LYS A 84 -19.18 5.80 -6.49
N ASN A 85 -19.49 5.17 -7.62
CA ASN A 85 -20.78 5.30 -8.30
C ASN A 85 -21.62 4.02 -8.19
N SER A 86 -21.36 3.18 -7.20
CA SER A 86 -22.06 1.92 -6.97
C SER A 86 -22.63 1.86 -5.55
N SER A 87 -23.52 0.89 -5.31
CA SER A 87 -23.96 0.55 -3.95
C SER A 87 -22.94 -0.29 -3.16
N VAL A 88 -21.84 -0.69 -3.80
CA VAL A 88 -20.79 -1.50 -3.17
C VAL A 88 -20.05 -0.66 -2.13
N LYS A 89 -19.99 -1.18 -0.90
CA LYS A 89 -19.30 -0.57 0.24
C LYS A 89 -18.19 -1.45 0.80
N LYS A 90 -18.07 -2.69 0.33
CA LYS A 90 -17.10 -3.67 0.81
C LYS A 90 -16.23 -4.13 -0.34
N VAL A 91 -14.93 -4.12 -0.14
CA VAL A 91 -13.91 -4.60 -1.08
C VAL A 91 -13.12 -5.70 -0.41
N ILE A 92 -13.09 -6.87 -1.04
CA ILE A 92 -12.31 -8.01 -0.57
C ILE A 92 -10.95 -7.96 -1.26
N LEU A 93 -9.87 -7.93 -0.48
CA LEU A 93 -8.50 -7.95 -0.96
C LEU A 93 -7.96 -9.38 -0.88
N THR A 94 -7.42 -9.88 -2.00
CA THR A 94 -6.82 -11.21 -2.10
C THR A 94 -5.51 -11.16 -2.88
N GLY A 95 -4.71 -12.22 -2.75
CA GLY A 95 -3.44 -12.36 -3.46
C GLY A 95 -2.23 -12.05 -2.59
N ALA A 96 -1.03 -12.24 -3.14
CA ALA A 96 0.24 -12.19 -2.40
C ALA A 96 0.49 -10.87 -1.63
N LEU A 97 -0.01 -9.74 -2.15
CA LEU A 97 0.17 -8.43 -1.52
C LEU A 97 -0.58 -8.30 -0.18
N THR A 98 -1.53 -9.19 0.12
CA THR A 98 -2.23 -9.19 1.41
C THR A 98 -1.33 -9.61 2.58
N GLY A 99 -0.17 -10.20 2.30
CA GLY A 99 0.86 -10.53 3.28
C GLY A 99 1.80 -9.37 3.65
N LEU A 100 1.69 -8.20 3.01
CA LEU A 100 2.51 -7.04 3.32
C LEU A 100 2.09 -6.42 4.67
N ARG A 101 3.07 -6.15 5.53
CA ARG A 101 2.84 -5.53 6.85
C ARG A 101 2.22 -4.14 6.74
N GLU A 102 2.58 -3.40 5.71
CA GLU A 102 2.16 -2.03 5.44
C GLU A 102 0.67 -1.96 5.02
N LEU A 103 0.07 -3.08 4.59
CA LEU A 103 -1.30 -3.09 4.10
C LEU A 103 -2.32 -2.74 5.19
N LEU A 104 -2.22 -3.35 6.37
CA LEU A 104 -3.20 -3.13 7.44
C LEU A 104 -3.20 -1.68 7.95
N PRO A 105 -2.05 -1.06 8.28
CA PRO A 105 -2.01 0.36 8.62
C PRO A 105 -2.60 1.26 7.54
N MET A 106 -2.36 0.95 6.27
CA MET A 106 -2.91 1.72 5.16
C MET A 106 -4.42 1.54 5.01
N ILE A 107 -4.95 0.35 5.22
CA ILE A 107 -6.40 0.11 5.27
C ILE A 107 -7.06 0.95 6.36
N GLU A 108 -6.47 0.99 7.57
CA GLU A 108 -7.00 1.82 8.66
C GLU A 108 -7.01 3.31 8.29
N LEU A 109 -5.96 3.80 7.64
CA LEU A 109 -5.94 5.16 7.11
C LEU A 109 -7.07 5.39 6.11
N PHE A 110 -7.24 4.50 5.13
CA PHE A 110 -8.28 4.63 4.10
C PHE A 110 -9.70 4.59 4.67
N LYS A 111 -9.94 3.82 5.74
CA LYS A 111 -11.22 3.82 6.46
C LYS A 111 -11.58 5.19 7.07
N THR A 112 -10.58 5.98 7.46
CA THR A 112 -10.83 7.34 7.98
C THR A 112 -11.19 8.33 6.88
N LEU A 113 -10.72 8.09 5.65
CA LEU A 113 -10.85 9.00 4.52
C LEU A 113 -12.05 8.68 3.62
N TYR A 114 -12.44 7.41 3.53
CA TYR A 114 -13.42 6.94 2.54
C TYR A 114 -14.46 6.01 3.16
N PRO A 115 -15.74 6.09 2.74
CA PRO A 115 -16.82 5.24 3.24
C PRO A 115 -16.80 3.85 2.57
N VAL A 116 -15.64 3.20 2.53
CA VAL A 116 -15.42 1.87 1.94
C VAL A 116 -14.74 0.99 2.98
N GLU A 117 -15.28 -0.21 3.18
CA GLU A 117 -14.72 -1.23 4.06
C GLU A 117 -13.82 -2.16 3.24
N PHE A 118 -12.55 -2.29 3.64
CA PHE A 118 -11.62 -3.26 3.08
C PHE A 118 -11.56 -4.50 3.98
N ILE A 119 -11.71 -5.66 3.37
CA ILE A 119 -11.70 -6.96 4.06
C ILE A 119 -10.56 -7.79 3.51
N VAL A 120 -9.69 -8.25 4.38
CA VAL A 120 -8.64 -9.23 4.07
C VAL A 120 -9.06 -10.55 4.71
N PRO A 121 -9.57 -11.53 3.94
CA PRO A 121 -9.97 -12.83 4.49
C PRO A 121 -8.77 -13.60 5.05
N GLU A 122 -9.06 -14.56 5.93
CA GLU A 122 -8.07 -15.56 6.30
C GLU A 122 -7.58 -16.29 5.03
N ASN A 123 -6.26 -16.54 4.95
CA ASN A 123 -5.62 -17.15 3.78
C ASN A 123 -5.80 -16.38 2.45
N ALA A 124 -6.05 -15.07 2.51
CA ALA A 124 -6.26 -14.22 1.33
C ALA A 124 -5.17 -14.36 0.26
N ALA A 125 -3.91 -14.60 0.66
CA ALA A 125 -2.79 -14.81 -0.26
C ALA A 125 -2.99 -16.03 -1.18
N PHE A 126 -3.73 -17.03 -0.75
CA PHE A 126 -3.97 -18.28 -1.46
C PHE A 126 -5.36 -18.36 -2.12
N ALA A 127 -6.18 -17.32 -2.03
CA ALA A 127 -7.58 -17.34 -2.47
C ALA A 127 -7.75 -17.82 -3.92
N THR A 128 -6.85 -17.40 -4.83
CA THR A 128 -6.89 -17.83 -6.24
C THR A 128 -6.63 -19.33 -6.39
N ALA A 129 -5.64 -19.86 -5.66
CA ALA A 129 -5.30 -21.30 -5.70
C ALA A 129 -6.44 -22.14 -5.10
N VAL A 130 -7.03 -21.69 -4.00
CA VAL A 130 -8.19 -22.34 -3.38
C VAL A 130 -9.39 -22.34 -4.33
N GLY A 131 -9.69 -21.19 -4.96
CA GLY A 131 -10.76 -21.09 -5.94
C GLY A 131 -10.57 -22.02 -7.14
N ALA A 132 -9.35 -22.12 -7.66
CA ALA A 132 -9.02 -23.03 -8.76
C ALA A 132 -9.18 -24.51 -8.34
N ALA A 133 -8.73 -24.87 -7.13
CA ALA A 133 -8.89 -26.22 -6.62
C ALA A 133 -10.37 -26.61 -6.43
N LEU A 134 -11.18 -25.70 -5.91
CA LEU A 134 -12.62 -25.94 -5.74
C LEU A 134 -13.36 -26.10 -7.06
N HIS A 135 -12.99 -25.29 -8.08
CA HIS A 135 -13.62 -25.37 -9.40
C HIS A 135 -13.31 -26.68 -10.15
N SER A 136 -12.19 -27.35 -9.82
CA SER A 136 -11.83 -28.61 -10.47
C SER A 136 -12.47 -29.86 -9.82
N ILE A 137 -13.30 -29.69 -8.80
CA ILE A 137 -14.01 -30.77 -8.10
C ILE A 137 -15.43 -31.01 -8.64
N ASP A 138 -15.97 -30.06 -9.41
CA ASP A 138 -17.25 -30.14 -10.13
C ASP A 138 -17.07 -30.79 -11.52
#